data_adbecf9b4818a5107de1a818374f5259
#
_entry.id   adbecf9b4818a5107de1a818374f5259
#
_cell.length_a   1.000
_cell.length_b   1.000
_cell.length_c   1.000
_cell.angle_alpha   90.00
_cell.angle_beta   90.00
_cell.angle_gamma   90.00
#
_symmetry.space_group_name_H-M   'P 1'
#
loop_
_entity.id
_entity.type
_entity.pdbx_description
1 polymer ?
#
loop_
_entity_poly.entity_id
_entity_poly.type
_entity_poly.pdbx_seq_one_letter_code
_entity_poly.pdbx_strand_id
1 'polypeptide(L)'
;MTYDLVTFGEAMVRLTAPDHRRLEQAQRLDVSVGGAEWNVAINGARLGLKTAWVSRLVDNWSGRLITGEARRHGVDTSHVVWVKFDGVGRVRNGFYHLEIGAGPRSSAVTYDRGHTAVSEMTADMVDWKALLAGCRWLHASGITPALSPALAETTETVFRAAAECGVRTSYDLNYRGKLWTPEEARKANARIVPHVEVLIGSEEDFEKCLGIAVPQTGKDYSDLDPEGYKDVVREAAKRFPNVRMVGTTLRNARTGLLNDWRTLLYDGREFHLSRVYENLELVDRVGGGDAFSSAVIYAMLEGWTPEKANEFAAAYSALAHTFPGDLNWATRDEALKVMAGGGARIAR
;
A
#
# COMPACT_ATOMS: atom_id res chain seq x y z
N MET A 1 -16.46 -19.09 1.14
CA MET A 1 -16.15 -18.24 2.33
C MET A 1 -16.31 -16.80 1.91
N THR A 2 -16.85 -15.95 2.76
CA THR A 2 -16.97 -14.51 2.47
C THR A 2 -15.81 -13.75 3.10
N TYR A 3 -15.19 -12.84 2.38
CA TYR A 3 -14.10 -11.97 2.86
C TYR A 3 -14.58 -10.53 3.01
N ASP A 4 -14.06 -9.82 4.02
CA ASP A 4 -14.24 -8.39 4.12
C ASP A 4 -13.32 -7.67 3.13
N LEU A 5 -12.10 -8.19 2.95
CA LEU A 5 -11.09 -7.60 2.09
C LEU A 5 -10.30 -8.69 1.33
N VAL A 6 -10.24 -8.56 0.03
CA VAL A 6 -9.32 -9.30 -0.84
C VAL A 6 -8.28 -8.34 -1.38
N THR A 7 -6.99 -8.71 -1.31
CA THR A 7 -5.92 -7.94 -1.92
C THR A 7 -5.18 -8.78 -2.96
N PHE A 8 -4.63 -8.12 -4.00
CA PHE A 8 -3.94 -8.77 -5.09
C PHE A 8 -2.64 -8.04 -5.43
N GLY A 9 -1.51 -8.73 -5.31
CA GLY A 9 -0.21 -8.16 -5.63
C GLY A 9 1.00 -8.96 -5.15
N GLU A 10 2.18 -8.35 -5.25
CA GLU A 10 3.46 -8.96 -4.90
C GLU A 10 3.80 -8.83 -3.43
N ALA A 11 4.40 -9.87 -2.88
CA ALA A 11 5.17 -9.80 -1.64
C ALA A 11 6.59 -10.31 -1.86
N MET A 12 7.53 -9.72 -1.12
CA MET A 12 8.95 -9.99 -1.24
C MET A 12 9.57 -10.24 0.14
N VAL A 13 10.66 -10.97 0.15
CA VAL A 13 11.51 -11.02 1.35
C VAL A 13 12.30 -9.72 1.45
N ARG A 14 12.19 -9.07 2.58
CA ARG A 14 12.94 -7.86 2.94
C ARG A 14 14.21 -8.24 3.71
N LEU A 15 15.33 -7.68 3.29
CA LEU A 15 16.63 -7.82 3.92
C LEU A 15 17.11 -6.45 4.38
N THR A 16 17.19 -6.21 5.68
CA THR A 16 17.53 -4.90 6.25
C THR A 16 18.91 -4.94 6.89
N ALA A 17 19.78 -4.01 6.51
CA ALA A 17 21.05 -3.80 7.21
C ALA A 17 20.77 -3.17 8.59
N PRO A 18 21.21 -3.79 9.70
CA PRO A 18 20.94 -3.30 11.04
C PRO A 18 21.77 -2.04 11.36
N ASP A 19 21.39 -1.33 12.42
CA ASP A 19 22.17 -0.25 13.04
C ASP A 19 22.56 0.88 12.06
N HIS A 20 21.68 1.23 11.10
CA HIS A 20 21.92 2.24 10.07
C HIS A 20 23.16 1.97 9.18
N ARG A 21 23.61 0.72 9.08
CA ARG A 21 24.74 0.35 8.24
C ARG A 21 24.39 0.37 6.77
N ARG A 22 25.41 0.54 5.93
CA ARG A 22 25.32 0.18 4.52
C ARG A 22 25.28 -1.33 4.35
N LEU A 23 24.72 -1.80 3.26
CA LEU A 23 24.72 -3.25 2.94
C LEU A 23 26.13 -3.83 2.90
N GLU A 24 27.10 -3.09 2.34
CA GLU A 24 28.50 -3.50 2.27
C GLU A 24 29.19 -3.56 3.64
N GLN A 25 28.66 -2.90 4.67
CA GLN A 25 29.16 -2.96 6.05
C GLN A 25 28.50 -4.07 6.87
N ALA A 26 27.38 -4.63 6.40
CA ALA A 26 26.58 -5.54 7.17
C ALA A 26 27.19 -6.96 7.16
N GLN A 27 27.37 -7.55 8.35
CA GLN A 27 27.77 -8.94 8.52
C GLN A 27 26.56 -9.86 8.74
N ARG A 28 25.39 -9.29 8.95
CA ARG A 28 24.09 -9.95 9.06
C ARG A 28 23.02 -9.05 8.46
N LEU A 29 21.92 -9.62 8.04
CA LEU A 29 20.73 -8.91 7.60
C LEU A 29 19.52 -9.40 8.39
N ASP A 30 18.70 -8.47 8.83
CA ASP A 30 17.41 -8.81 9.43
C ASP A 30 16.43 -9.17 8.33
N VAL A 31 15.75 -10.31 8.49
CA VAL A 31 14.83 -10.88 7.50
C VAL A 31 13.40 -10.60 7.92
N SER A 32 12.63 -9.97 7.05
CA SER A 32 11.19 -9.78 7.18
C SER A 32 10.50 -9.94 5.82
N VAL A 33 9.21 -9.66 5.75
CA VAL A 33 8.42 -9.71 4.52
C VAL A 33 7.71 -8.38 4.35
N GLY A 34 7.57 -7.92 3.12
CA GLY A 34 6.81 -6.73 2.77
C GLY A 34 6.29 -6.76 1.34
N GLY A 35 5.29 -5.95 1.07
CA GLY A 35 4.64 -5.77 -0.22
C GLY A 35 3.35 -5.00 -0.01
N ALA A 36 3.03 -4.04 -0.88
CA ALA A 36 1.94 -3.10 -0.63
C ALA A 36 0.61 -3.81 -0.32
N GLU A 37 0.15 -4.67 -1.18
CA GLU A 37 -1.12 -5.37 -1.04
C GLU A 37 -1.08 -6.43 0.08
N TRP A 38 0.07 -7.04 0.31
CA TRP A 38 0.32 -7.97 1.40
C TRP A 38 0.27 -7.25 2.77
N ASN A 39 0.89 -6.06 2.86
CA ASN A 39 0.82 -5.19 4.03
C ASN A 39 -0.61 -4.78 4.34
N VAL A 40 -1.38 -4.38 3.31
CA VAL A 40 -2.79 -3.98 3.46
C VAL A 40 -3.65 -5.17 3.94
N ALA A 41 -3.44 -6.38 3.42
CA ALA A 41 -4.15 -7.58 3.89
C ALA A 41 -3.90 -7.85 5.38
N ILE A 42 -2.63 -7.81 5.80
CA ILE A 42 -2.25 -8.06 7.19
C ILE A 42 -2.73 -6.96 8.12
N ASN A 43 -2.55 -5.70 7.76
CA ASN A 43 -3.04 -4.58 8.56
C ASN A 43 -4.57 -4.65 8.71
N GLY A 44 -5.30 -5.01 7.64
CA GLY A 44 -6.74 -5.25 7.70
C GLY A 44 -7.12 -6.38 8.64
N ALA A 45 -6.40 -7.51 8.59
CA ALA A 45 -6.62 -8.64 9.49
C ALA A 45 -6.35 -8.27 10.96
N ARG A 46 -5.31 -7.48 11.23
CA ARG A 46 -4.97 -6.98 12.57
C ARG A 46 -5.99 -5.98 13.11
N LEU A 47 -6.70 -5.28 12.23
CA LEU A 47 -7.85 -4.43 12.58
C LEU A 47 -9.14 -5.24 12.78
N GLY A 48 -9.14 -6.55 12.51
CA GLY A 48 -10.27 -7.46 12.73
C GLY A 48 -11.04 -7.85 11.47
N LEU A 49 -10.60 -7.44 10.27
CA LEU A 49 -11.21 -7.85 9.00
C LEU A 49 -10.85 -9.29 8.66
N LYS A 50 -11.77 -9.98 7.99
CA LYS A 50 -11.51 -11.28 7.36
C LYS A 50 -10.88 -11.04 6.00
N THR A 51 -9.58 -11.29 5.88
CA THR A 51 -8.79 -10.93 4.69
C THR A 51 -8.28 -12.15 3.93
N ALA A 52 -8.16 -12.00 2.61
CA ALA A 52 -7.42 -12.93 1.75
C ALA A 52 -6.43 -12.15 0.88
N TRP A 53 -5.30 -12.77 0.61
CA TRP A 53 -4.28 -12.24 -0.29
C TRP A 53 -4.05 -13.18 -1.47
N VAL A 54 -4.10 -12.61 -2.67
CA VAL A 54 -3.91 -13.32 -3.93
C VAL A 54 -2.57 -12.93 -4.54
N SER A 55 -1.80 -13.94 -4.92
CA SER A 55 -0.51 -13.76 -5.56
C SER A 55 -0.06 -15.04 -6.26
N ARG A 56 1.14 -15.03 -6.85
CA ARG A 56 1.79 -16.22 -7.36
C ARG A 56 3.20 -16.32 -6.81
N LEU A 57 3.55 -17.45 -6.20
CA LEU A 57 4.83 -17.68 -5.52
C LEU A 57 5.48 -18.98 -5.98
N VAL A 58 6.81 -19.02 -5.90
CA VAL A 58 7.57 -20.27 -6.04
C VAL A 58 7.56 -21.03 -4.72
N ASP A 59 7.27 -22.36 -4.78
CA ASP A 59 7.32 -23.24 -3.61
C ASP A 59 8.75 -23.55 -3.18
N ASN A 60 9.32 -22.62 -2.45
CA ASN A 60 10.63 -22.73 -1.81
C ASN A 60 10.57 -22.10 -0.41
N TRP A 61 11.71 -21.97 0.27
CA TRP A 61 11.79 -21.42 1.62
C TRP A 61 11.23 -19.98 1.69
N SER A 62 11.50 -19.13 0.69
CA SER A 62 11.05 -17.73 0.69
C SER A 62 9.54 -17.62 0.44
N GLY A 63 8.96 -18.42 -0.45
CA GLY A 63 7.51 -18.48 -0.65
C GLY A 63 6.76 -18.96 0.60
N ARG A 64 7.32 -19.97 1.29
CA ARG A 64 6.77 -20.47 2.56
C ARG A 64 6.91 -19.46 3.70
N LEU A 65 8.00 -18.69 3.74
CA LEU A 65 8.17 -17.58 4.68
C LEU A 65 7.08 -16.50 4.46
N ILE A 66 6.90 -16.06 3.21
CA ILE A 66 5.91 -15.03 2.84
C ILE A 66 4.49 -15.47 3.26
N THR A 67 4.08 -16.67 2.88
CA THR A 67 2.73 -17.16 3.23
C THR A 67 2.60 -17.53 4.70
N GLY A 68 3.67 -18.00 5.33
CA GLY A 68 3.70 -18.30 6.77
C GLY A 68 3.46 -17.07 7.62
N GLU A 69 4.11 -15.95 7.28
CA GLU A 69 3.93 -14.69 7.98
C GLU A 69 2.52 -14.12 7.76
N ALA A 70 1.98 -14.15 6.55
CA ALA A 70 0.60 -13.74 6.28
C ALA A 70 -0.42 -14.56 7.13
N ARG A 71 -0.28 -15.89 7.15
CA ARG A 71 -1.14 -16.77 7.96
C ARG A 71 -1.02 -16.54 9.46
N ARG A 72 0.19 -16.21 9.95
CA ARG A 72 0.42 -15.85 11.35
C ARG A 72 -0.45 -14.67 11.80
N HIS A 73 -0.77 -13.77 10.88
CA HIS A 73 -1.65 -12.62 11.10
C HIS A 73 -3.11 -12.87 10.72
N GLY A 74 -3.49 -14.10 10.37
CA GLY A 74 -4.87 -14.47 10.08
C GLY A 74 -5.31 -14.22 8.63
N VAL A 75 -4.39 -13.89 7.72
CA VAL A 75 -4.69 -13.73 6.28
C VAL A 75 -4.84 -15.09 5.62
N ASP A 76 -5.91 -15.29 4.87
CA ASP A 76 -6.08 -16.48 4.03
C ASP A 76 -5.16 -16.38 2.80
N THR A 77 -4.31 -17.40 2.65
CA THR A 77 -3.36 -17.55 1.53
C THR A 77 -3.69 -18.72 0.62
N SER A 78 -4.90 -19.30 0.74
CA SER A 78 -5.32 -20.45 -0.08
C SER A 78 -5.45 -20.11 -1.57
N HIS A 79 -5.54 -18.82 -1.90
CA HIS A 79 -5.62 -18.29 -3.27
C HIS A 79 -4.24 -17.94 -3.87
N VAL A 80 -3.14 -18.30 -3.20
CA VAL A 80 -1.81 -18.18 -3.76
C VAL A 80 -1.58 -19.28 -4.79
N VAL A 81 -1.22 -18.89 -6.02
CA VAL A 81 -0.89 -19.82 -7.10
C VAL A 81 0.58 -20.24 -6.97
N TRP A 82 0.82 -21.52 -6.80
CA TRP A 82 2.15 -22.04 -6.56
C TRP A 82 2.84 -22.50 -7.85
N VAL A 83 4.11 -22.11 -7.98
CA VAL A 83 5.04 -22.61 -9.02
C VAL A 83 6.02 -23.57 -8.37
N LYS A 84 6.18 -24.75 -8.94
CA LYS A 84 7.20 -25.70 -8.46
C LYS A 84 8.60 -25.12 -8.62
N PHE A 85 9.40 -25.17 -7.56
CA PHE A 85 10.79 -24.74 -7.62
C PHE A 85 11.61 -25.63 -8.59
N ASP A 86 12.32 -25.02 -9.50
CA ASP A 86 13.11 -25.70 -10.54
C ASP A 86 14.54 -26.09 -10.08
N GLY A 87 14.90 -25.79 -8.81
CA GLY A 87 16.22 -25.99 -8.25
C GLY A 87 17.28 -24.95 -8.63
N VAL A 88 16.94 -24.02 -9.54
CA VAL A 88 17.86 -23.00 -10.06
C VAL A 88 17.37 -21.58 -9.78
N GLY A 89 16.04 -21.36 -9.84
CA GLY A 89 15.43 -20.03 -9.59
C GLY A 89 15.28 -19.20 -10.87
N ARG A 90 14.97 -19.82 -12.02
CA ARG A 90 14.63 -19.09 -13.27
C ARG A 90 13.38 -18.24 -13.09
N VAL A 91 12.39 -18.82 -12.39
CA VAL A 91 11.27 -18.08 -11.80
C VAL A 91 11.48 -18.07 -10.31
N ARG A 92 11.26 -16.93 -9.65
CA ARG A 92 11.65 -16.75 -8.25
C ARG A 92 10.65 -15.88 -7.47
N ASN A 93 10.79 -15.84 -6.17
CA ASN A 93 10.17 -14.83 -5.32
C ASN A 93 11.09 -13.60 -5.26
N GLY A 94 10.51 -12.41 -5.17
CA GLY A 94 11.26 -11.17 -5.11
C GLY A 94 11.96 -10.95 -3.78
N PHE A 95 13.02 -10.14 -3.82
CA PHE A 95 13.73 -9.65 -2.65
C PHE A 95 13.88 -8.12 -2.75
N TYR A 96 13.98 -7.47 -1.62
CA TYR A 96 14.46 -6.10 -1.57
C TYR A 96 15.34 -5.88 -0.35
N HIS A 97 16.27 -4.97 -0.51
CA HIS A 97 17.27 -4.63 0.48
C HIS A 97 17.03 -3.22 0.96
N LEU A 98 17.03 -3.02 2.28
CA LEU A 98 16.83 -1.72 2.89
C LEU A 98 18.05 -1.30 3.69
N GLU A 99 18.49 -0.07 3.45
CA GLU A 99 19.39 0.68 4.29
C GLU A 99 18.62 1.79 4.98
N ILE A 100 18.51 1.76 6.30
CA ILE A 100 17.87 2.82 7.07
C ILE A 100 18.83 4.00 7.19
N GLY A 101 18.40 5.17 6.73
CA GLY A 101 19.16 6.40 6.83
C GLY A 101 19.24 6.94 8.25
N ALA A 102 20.15 7.90 8.47
CA ALA A 102 20.28 8.62 9.73
C ALA A 102 20.77 10.04 9.48
N GLY A 103 20.24 11.02 10.15
CA GLY A 103 20.58 12.44 9.98
C GLY A 103 20.29 12.93 8.57
N PRO A 104 21.29 13.52 7.86
CA PRO A 104 21.09 14.00 6.48
C PRO A 104 21.08 12.88 5.44
N ARG A 105 21.46 11.63 5.81
CA ARG A 105 21.47 10.48 4.90
C ARG A 105 20.08 9.89 4.80
N SER A 106 19.52 9.86 3.59
CA SER A 106 18.23 9.20 3.32
C SER A 106 18.34 7.67 3.41
N SER A 107 17.21 7.00 3.70
CA SER A 107 17.08 5.56 3.53
C SER A 107 17.14 5.19 2.04
N ALA A 108 17.65 4.01 1.73
CA ALA A 108 17.76 3.49 0.37
C ALA A 108 17.14 2.11 0.24
N VAL A 109 16.37 1.91 -0.84
CA VAL A 109 15.77 0.61 -1.18
C VAL A 109 16.35 0.13 -2.50
N THR A 110 16.90 -1.09 -2.49
CA THR A 110 17.36 -1.79 -3.68
C THR A 110 16.48 -3.01 -3.91
N TYR A 111 15.80 -3.05 -5.06
CA TYR A 111 14.93 -4.15 -5.44
C TYR A 111 15.68 -5.20 -6.26
N ASP A 112 15.43 -6.46 -5.94
CA ASP A 112 15.83 -7.63 -6.71
C ASP A 112 14.57 -8.44 -7.03
N ARG A 113 13.78 -7.93 -8.01
CA ARG A 113 12.43 -8.39 -8.33
C ARG A 113 12.21 -8.68 -9.82
N GLY A 114 13.26 -8.96 -10.57
CA GLY A 114 13.16 -9.44 -11.94
C GLY A 114 12.72 -10.92 -11.98
N HIS A 115 11.91 -11.31 -12.98
CA HIS A 115 11.45 -12.68 -13.20
C HIS A 115 10.75 -13.31 -11.98
N THR A 116 9.97 -12.51 -11.24
CA THR A 116 9.20 -13.04 -10.11
C THR A 116 8.00 -13.84 -10.59
N ALA A 117 7.61 -14.86 -9.82
CA ALA A 117 6.48 -15.71 -10.16
C ALA A 117 5.20 -14.90 -10.40
N VAL A 118 4.96 -13.87 -9.59
CA VAL A 118 3.78 -13.02 -9.74
C VAL A 118 3.80 -12.22 -11.04
N SER A 119 4.96 -11.83 -11.57
CA SER A 119 5.05 -11.08 -12.85
C SER A 119 4.56 -11.86 -14.07
N GLU A 120 4.42 -13.18 -13.94
CA GLU A 120 3.88 -14.07 -14.98
C GLU A 120 2.42 -14.49 -14.71
N MET A 121 1.76 -13.89 -13.71
CA MET A 121 0.39 -14.24 -13.35
C MET A 121 -0.60 -13.68 -14.36
N THR A 122 -1.57 -14.50 -14.75
CA THR A 122 -2.69 -14.15 -15.62
C THR A 122 -4.03 -14.34 -14.92
N ALA A 123 -5.06 -13.65 -15.39
CA ALA A 123 -6.37 -13.63 -14.72
C ALA A 123 -7.06 -15.00 -14.63
N ASP A 124 -6.81 -15.88 -15.60
CA ASP A 124 -7.37 -17.24 -15.66
C ASP A 124 -6.80 -18.20 -14.61
N MET A 125 -5.70 -17.84 -13.94
CA MET A 125 -5.09 -18.65 -12.90
C MET A 125 -5.91 -18.67 -11.60
N VAL A 126 -6.91 -17.78 -11.44
CA VAL A 126 -7.78 -17.67 -10.27
C VAL A 126 -9.23 -17.51 -10.71
N ASP A 127 -10.14 -18.24 -10.08
CA ASP A 127 -11.56 -18.00 -10.26
C ASP A 127 -12.00 -16.73 -9.49
N TRP A 128 -11.78 -15.58 -10.12
CA TRP A 128 -12.09 -14.28 -9.53
C TRP A 128 -13.57 -14.10 -9.24
N LYS A 129 -14.46 -14.66 -10.05
CA LYS A 129 -15.90 -14.55 -9.81
C LYS A 129 -16.30 -15.27 -8.54
N ALA A 130 -15.80 -16.49 -8.34
CA ALA A 130 -16.07 -17.25 -7.11
C ALA A 130 -15.43 -16.59 -5.88
N LEU A 131 -14.21 -16.05 -6.01
CA LEU A 131 -13.49 -15.37 -4.93
C LEU A 131 -14.18 -14.07 -4.51
N LEU A 132 -14.63 -13.28 -5.48
CA LEU A 132 -15.28 -11.99 -5.25
C LEU A 132 -16.76 -12.11 -4.89
N ALA A 133 -17.39 -13.27 -5.13
CA ALA A 133 -18.77 -13.50 -4.73
C ALA A 133 -18.93 -13.39 -3.20
N GLY A 134 -19.57 -12.31 -2.75
CA GLY A 134 -19.75 -12.00 -1.32
C GLY A 134 -18.54 -11.35 -0.65
N CYS A 135 -17.48 -11.02 -1.39
CA CYS A 135 -16.43 -10.14 -0.92
C CYS A 135 -16.96 -8.71 -0.79
N ARG A 136 -16.55 -7.99 0.25
CA ARG A 136 -17.00 -6.60 0.47
C ARG A 136 -16.06 -5.57 -0.16
N TRP A 137 -14.77 -5.88 -0.28
CA TRP A 137 -13.75 -4.95 -0.77
C TRP A 137 -12.60 -5.64 -1.49
N LEU A 138 -12.18 -5.09 -2.65
CA LEU A 138 -10.96 -5.45 -3.36
C LEU A 138 -9.96 -4.29 -3.30
N HIS A 139 -8.69 -4.60 -3.02
CA HIS A 139 -7.60 -3.62 -3.06
C HIS A 139 -6.40 -4.12 -3.87
N ALA A 140 -5.82 -3.23 -4.66
CA ALA A 140 -4.49 -3.40 -5.27
C ALA A 140 -3.77 -2.05 -5.38
N SER A 141 -2.52 -2.08 -5.81
CA SER A 141 -1.73 -0.88 -6.07
C SER A 141 -1.16 -0.85 -7.49
N GLY A 142 -0.66 0.31 -7.91
CA GLY A 142 0.00 0.51 -9.19
C GLY A 142 1.34 -0.23 -9.32
N ILE A 143 1.84 -0.82 -8.23
CA ILE A 143 3.00 -1.71 -8.31
C ILE A 143 2.65 -2.97 -9.09
N THR A 144 1.50 -3.57 -8.83
CA THR A 144 1.08 -4.84 -9.45
C THR A 144 1.02 -4.75 -10.98
N PRO A 145 0.28 -3.82 -11.61
CA PRO A 145 0.28 -3.70 -13.08
C PRO A 145 1.62 -3.24 -13.66
N ALA A 146 2.50 -2.62 -12.87
CA ALA A 146 3.82 -2.18 -13.32
C ALA A 146 4.84 -3.32 -13.47
N LEU A 147 4.57 -4.50 -12.90
CA LEU A 147 5.51 -5.63 -12.92
C LEU A 147 5.60 -6.31 -14.30
N SER A 148 4.50 -6.32 -15.06
CA SER A 148 4.49 -6.87 -16.42
C SER A 148 3.23 -6.46 -17.20
N PRO A 149 3.26 -6.54 -18.55
CA PRO A 149 2.06 -6.35 -19.36
C PRO A 149 0.92 -7.32 -19.01
N ALA A 150 1.24 -8.58 -18.69
CA ALA A 150 0.26 -9.58 -18.27
C ALA A 150 -0.45 -9.18 -16.97
N LEU A 151 0.29 -8.65 -16.00
CA LEU A 151 -0.30 -8.15 -14.77
C LEU A 151 -1.11 -6.86 -14.94
N ALA A 152 -0.74 -5.99 -15.90
CA ALA A 152 -1.57 -4.84 -16.24
C ALA A 152 -2.95 -5.26 -16.77
N GLU A 153 -3.01 -6.25 -17.65
CA GLU A 153 -4.25 -6.83 -18.17
C GLU A 153 -5.02 -7.59 -17.08
N THR A 154 -4.30 -8.34 -16.25
CA THR A 154 -4.90 -9.06 -15.12
C THR A 154 -5.54 -8.10 -14.13
N THR A 155 -4.83 -7.03 -13.74
CA THR A 155 -5.36 -6.04 -12.80
C THR A 155 -6.63 -5.37 -13.32
N GLU A 156 -6.66 -4.94 -14.59
CA GLU A 156 -7.89 -4.42 -15.22
C GLU A 156 -9.03 -5.44 -15.15
N THR A 157 -8.76 -6.69 -15.53
CA THR A 157 -9.77 -7.76 -15.55
C THR A 157 -10.34 -8.01 -14.16
N VAL A 158 -9.49 -8.02 -13.12
CA VAL A 158 -9.89 -8.22 -11.72
C VAL A 158 -10.74 -7.06 -11.21
N PHE A 159 -10.36 -5.81 -11.49
CA PHE A 159 -11.14 -4.63 -11.09
C PHE A 159 -12.49 -4.56 -11.80
N ARG A 160 -12.54 -4.91 -13.08
CA ARG A 160 -13.80 -5.02 -13.83
C ARG A 160 -14.71 -6.11 -13.24
N ALA A 161 -14.17 -7.29 -12.93
CA ALA A 161 -14.93 -8.35 -12.30
C ALA A 161 -15.45 -7.95 -10.91
N ALA A 162 -14.67 -7.20 -10.13
CA ALA A 162 -15.12 -6.67 -8.84
C ALA A 162 -16.30 -5.70 -9.01
N ALA A 163 -16.22 -4.78 -9.98
CA ALA A 163 -17.31 -3.86 -10.28
C ALA A 163 -18.59 -4.60 -10.73
N GLU A 164 -18.46 -5.62 -11.59
CA GLU A 164 -19.57 -6.46 -12.03
C GLU A 164 -20.23 -7.26 -10.87
N CYS A 165 -19.41 -7.65 -9.86
CA CYS A 165 -19.89 -8.32 -8.65
C CYS A 165 -20.44 -7.35 -7.57
N GLY A 166 -20.40 -6.04 -7.80
CA GLY A 166 -20.81 -5.02 -6.82
C GLY A 166 -19.86 -4.92 -5.61
N VAL A 167 -18.62 -5.36 -5.77
CA VAL A 167 -17.56 -5.29 -4.74
C VAL A 167 -16.98 -3.89 -4.75
N ARG A 168 -16.83 -3.27 -3.59
CA ARG A 168 -16.14 -1.98 -3.45
C ARG A 168 -14.66 -2.12 -3.79
N THR A 169 -14.08 -1.11 -4.40
CA THR A 169 -12.70 -1.17 -4.89
C THR A 169 -11.87 -0.01 -4.39
N SER A 170 -10.61 -0.27 -4.04
CA SER A 170 -9.62 0.77 -3.80
C SER A 170 -8.33 0.47 -4.56
N TYR A 171 -7.66 1.53 -4.98
CA TYR A 171 -6.42 1.44 -5.73
C TYR A 171 -5.46 2.54 -5.30
N ASP A 172 -4.28 2.15 -4.85
CA ASP A 172 -3.18 3.07 -4.57
C ASP A 172 -2.34 3.23 -5.84
N LEU A 173 -2.28 4.43 -6.41
CA LEU A 173 -1.52 4.71 -7.64
C LEU A 173 -0.05 4.35 -7.54
N ASN A 174 0.56 4.59 -6.39
CA ASN A 174 1.85 4.05 -5.94
C ASN A 174 2.93 3.96 -7.04
N TYR A 175 3.16 5.07 -7.76
CA TYR A 175 4.06 5.12 -8.90
C TYR A 175 5.48 4.66 -8.55
N ARG A 176 6.05 3.86 -9.43
CA ARG A 176 7.43 3.36 -9.29
C ARG A 176 8.20 3.56 -10.59
N GLY A 177 8.90 4.68 -10.72
CA GLY A 177 9.67 5.02 -11.94
C GLY A 177 10.78 4.02 -12.31
N LYS A 178 11.14 3.08 -11.42
CA LYS A 178 12.03 1.97 -11.73
C LYS A 178 11.34 0.79 -12.43
N LEU A 179 10.00 0.74 -12.42
CA LEU A 179 9.22 -0.35 -13.04
C LEU A 179 8.65 0.05 -14.39
N TRP A 180 8.19 1.27 -14.55
CA TRP A 180 7.56 1.76 -15.76
C TRP A 180 7.74 3.27 -15.95
N THR A 181 7.56 3.70 -17.19
CA THR A 181 7.52 5.12 -17.54
C THR A 181 6.18 5.75 -17.19
N PRO A 182 6.09 7.10 -17.08
CA PRO A 182 4.81 7.77 -16.90
C PRO A 182 3.80 7.48 -18.02
N GLU A 183 4.25 7.27 -19.25
CA GLU A 183 3.39 6.93 -20.38
C GLU A 183 2.75 5.54 -20.22
N GLU A 184 3.55 4.54 -19.85
CA GLU A 184 3.06 3.19 -19.56
C GLU A 184 2.10 3.20 -18.38
N ALA A 185 2.42 3.94 -17.30
CA ALA A 185 1.57 4.11 -16.15
C ALA A 185 0.21 4.72 -16.53
N ARG A 186 0.20 5.81 -17.30
CA ARG A 186 -1.05 6.45 -17.77
C ARG A 186 -1.89 5.52 -18.62
N LYS A 187 -1.27 4.76 -19.51
CA LYS A 187 -1.95 3.78 -20.37
C LYS A 187 -2.64 2.68 -19.56
N ALA A 188 -1.97 2.11 -18.57
CA ALA A 188 -2.54 1.09 -17.70
C ALA A 188 -3.64 1.67 -16.79
N ASN A 189 -3.38 2.80 -16.14
CA ASN A 189 -4.33 3.41 -15.20
C ASN A 189 -5.58 3.95 -15.90
N ALA A 190 -5.51 4.37 -17.17
CA ALA A 190 -6.70 4.74 -17.94
C ALA A 190 -7.70 3.59 -18.11
N ARG A 191 -7.25 2.33 -17.98
CA ARG A 191 -8.09 1.13 -18.06
C ARG A 191 -8.53 0.62 -16.69
N ILE A 192 -7.73 0.83 -15.64
CA ILE A 192 -7.99 0.34 -14.28
C ILE A 192 -8.88 1.31 -13.49
N VAL A 193 -8.54 2.61 -13.48
CA VAL A 193 -9.21 3.62 -12.65
C VAL A 193 -10.71 3.78 -12.93
N PRO A 194 -11.24 3.55 -14.14
CA PRO A 194 -12.70 3.52 -14.38
C PRO A 194 -13.49 2.49 -13.55
N HIS A 195 -12.81 1.53 -12.92
CA HIS A 195 -13.40 0.51 -12.06
C HIS A 195 -13.07 0.69 -10.57
N VAL A 196 -12.49 1.85 -10.20
CA VAL A 196 -12.03 2.16 -8.84
C VAL A 196 -13.01 3.10 -8.14
N GLU A 197 -13.44 2.77 -6.92
CA GLU A 197 -14.28 3.63 -6.08
C GLU A 197 -13.45 4.57 -5.19
N VAL A 198 -12.36 4.05 -4.61
CA VAL A 198 -11.47 4.80 -3.71
C VAL A 198 -10.07 4.84 -4.31
N LEU A 199 -9.61 6.04 -4.66
CA LEU A 199 -8.29 6.26 -5.24
C LEU A 199 -7.35 6.83 -4.17
N ILE A 200 -6.15 6.25 -4.08
CA ILE A 200 -5.12 6.68 -3.14
C ILE A 200 -3.88 7.04 -3.95
N GLY A 201 -3.16 8.07 -3.54
CA GLY A 201 -1.93 8.47 -4.19
C GLY A 201 -1.41 9.82 -3.70
N SER A 202 -0.13 10.08 -3.95
CA SER A 202 0.51 11.37 -3.76
C SER A 202 0.33 12.27 -4.99
N GLU A 203 0.74 13.52 -4.89
CA GLU A 203 0.74 14.46 -6.02
C GLU A 203 1.53 13.93 -7.21
N GLU A 204 2.74 13.37 -6.95
CA GLU A 204 3.56 12.74 -7.97
C GLU A 204 2.83 11.59 -8.66
N ASP A 205 2.09 10.78 -7.90
CA ASP A 205 1.32 9.66 -8.44
C ASP A 205 0.23 10.15 -9.41
N PHE A 206 -0.50 11.21 -9.05
CA PHE A 206 -1.53 11.78 -9.93
C PHE A 206 -0.93 12.34 -11.22
N GLU A 207 0.21 13.03 -11.13
CA GLU A 207 0.90 13.54 -12.32
C GLU A 207 1.41 12.41 -13.21
N LYS A 208 2.15 11.44 -12.65
CA LYS A 208 2.80 10.37 -13.41
C LYS A 208 1.80 9.34 -13.93
N CYS A 209 0.84 8.93 -13.07
CA CYS A 209 -0.10 7.86 -13.41
C CYS A 209 -1.34 8.33 -14.18
N LEU A 210 -1.78 9.57 -13.98
CA LEU A 210 -3.02 10.08 -14.58
C LEU A 210 -2.80 11.27 -15.52
N GLY A 211 -1.62 11.87 -15.51
CA GLY A 211 -1.33 13.07 -16.29
C GLY A 211 -2.11 14.29 -15.83
N ILE A 212 -2.47 14.36 -14.55
CA ILE A 212 -3.13 15.51 -13.94
C ILE A 212 -2.04 16.45 -13.49
N ALA A 213 -2.02 17.67 -14.06
CA ALA A 213 -1.02 18.67 -13.72
C ALA A 213 -1.14 19.09 -12.26
N VAL A 214 -0.01 19.10 -11.58
CA VAL A 214 0.11 19.62 -10.21
C VAL A 214 0.56 21.08 -10.30
N PRO A 215 -0.12 22.03 -9.62
CA PRO A 215 0.41 23.37 -9.49
C PRO A 215 1.82 23.32 -8.91
N GLN A 216 2.77 24.01 -9.51
CA GLN A 216 4.19 23.96 -9.08
C GLN A 216 4.35 24.64 -7.71
N THR A 217 4.26 23.84 -6.66
CA THR A 217 4.63 24.19 -5.29
C THR A 217 5.92 23.43 -4.96
N GLY A 218 7.08 24.06 -5.17
CA GLY A 218 8.38 23.46 -4.87
C GLY A 218 8.82 22.34 -5.85
N LYS A 219 10.13 22.24 -6.12
CA LYS A 219 10.68 21.27 -7.08
C LYS A 219 10.81 19.83 -6.56
N ASP A 220 10.50 19.58 -5.31
CA ASP A 220 10.82 18.32 -4.61
C ASP A 220 9.67 17.69 -3.83
N TYR A 221 8.43 18.19 -3.96
CA TYR A 221 7.23 17.71 -3.23
C TYR A 221 7.44 17.65 -1.70
N SER A 222 8.42 18.45 -1.16
CA SER A 222 8.77 18.43 0.25
C SER A 222 7.91 19.36 1.12
N ASP A 223 7.27 20.34 0.49
CA ASP A 223 6.39 21.32 1.15
C ASP A 223 5.01 21.21 0.52
N LEU A 224 4.24 20.23 1.00
CA LEU A 224 2.94 19.91 0.45
C LEU A 224 1.89 20.93 0.90
N ASP A 225 1.52 21.82 0.00
CA ASP A 225 0.37 22.69 0.19
C ASP A 225 -0.93 21.86 0.06
N PRO A 226 -1.72 21.69 1.15
CA PRO A 226 -2.99 20.97 1.07
C PRO A 226 -3.96 21.57 0.05
N GLU A 227 -3.89 22.87 -0.21
CA GLU A 227 -4.80 23.56 -1.15
C GLU A 227 -4.46 23.18 -2.60
N GLY A 228 -3.17 23.15 -2.97
CA GLY A 228 -2.73 22.70 -4.30
C GLY A 228 -3.15 21.24 -4.58
N TYR A 229 -3.08 20.38 -3.57
CA TYR A 229 -3.53 19.00 -3.69
C TYR A 229 -5.05 18.89 -3.92
N LYS A 230 -5.86 19.75 -3.30
CA LYS A 230 -7.32 19.76 -3.50
C LYS A 230 -7.71 19.96 -4.96
N ASP A 231 -6.98 20.77 -5.71
CA ASP A 231 -7.25 21.00 -7.13
C ASP A 231 -6.94 19.77 -7.98
N VAL A 232 -5.85 19.05 -7.67
CA VAL A 232 -5.50 17.77 -8.28
C VAL A 232 -6.61 16.73 -8.05
N VAL A 233 -7.10 16.64 -6.81
CA VAL A 233 -8.18 15.72 -6.43
C VAL A 233 -9.50 16.06 -7.15
N ARG A 234 -9.86 17.36 -7.23
CA ARG A 234 -11.06 17.79 -7.95
C ARG A 234 -11.00 17.42 -9.43
N GLU A 235 -9.84 17.60 -10.06
CA GLU A 235 -9.67 17.23 -11.48
C GLU A 235 -9.71 15.70 -11.65
N ALA A 236 -9.15 14.91 -10.73
CA ALA A 236 -9.25 13.45 -10.75
C ALA A 236 -10.71 12.98 -10.63
N ALA A 237 -11.46 13.51 -9.66
CA ALA A 237 -12.87 13.17 -9.46
C ALA A 237 -13.75 13.59 -10.67
N LYS A 238 -13.44 14.70 -11.31
CA LYS A 238 -14.12 15.14 -12.54
C LYS A 238 -13.82 14.22 -13.72
N ARG A 239 -12.56 13.79 -13.88
CA ARG A 239 -12.13 12.93 -14.98
C ARG A 239 -12.62 11.48 -14.82
N PHE A 240 -12.75 11.01 -13.57
CA PHE A 240 -13.18 9.67 -13.22
C PHE A 240 -14.42 9.72 -12.29
N PRO A 241 -15.63 9.86 -12.82
CA PRO A 241 -16.84 10.07 -12.01
C PRO A 241 -17.25 8.86 -11.17
N ASN A 242 -16.65 7.69 -11.41
CA ASN A 242 -16.76 6.49 -10.58
C ASN A 242 -15.94 6.58 -9.28
N VAL A 243 -14.89 7.42 -9.24
CA VAL A 243 -14.10 7.67 -8.05
C VAL A 243 -14.89 8.54 -7.08
N ARG A 244 -15.35 7.93 -5.99
CA ARG A 244 -16.16 8.58 -4.96
C ARG A 244 -15.34 9.14 -3.82
N MET A 245 -14.11 8.63 -3.67
CA MET A 245 -13.23 9.03 -2.57
C MET A 245 -11.79 9.08 -3.06
N VAL A 246 -11.04 10.09 -2.61
CA VAL A 246 -9.60 10.21 -2.88
C VAL A 246 -8.87 10.45 -1.57
N GLY A 247 -7.83 9.67 -1.30
CA GLY A 247 -7.02 9.77 -0.10
C GLY A 247 -5.54 10.01 -0.39
N THR A 248 -4.88 10.76 0.48
CA THR A 248 -3.43 10.94 0.44
C THR A 248 -2.83 11.08 1.83
N THR A 249 -1.56 10.70 1.93
CA THR A 249 -0.72 11.00 3.07
C THR A 249 0.17 12.19 2.75
N LEU A 250 0.19 13.17 3.64
CA LEU A 250 0.99 14.37 3.54
C LEU A 250 2.12 14.29 4.57
N ARG A 251 3.35 14.48 4.11
CA ARG A 251 4.52 14.42 5.00
C ARG A 251 5.45 15.60 4.74
N ASN A 252 6.02 16.12 5.82
CA ASN A 252 7.15 17.04 5.77
C ASN A 252 8.38 16.33 6.37
N ALA A 253 9.35 15.98 5.54
CA ALA A 253 10.56 15.29 5.97
C ALA A 253 11.57 16.30 6.52
N ARG A 254 11.66 16.42 7.85
CA ARG A 254 12.64 17.29 8.51
C ARG A 254 14.06 16.71 8.48
N THR A 255 14.17 15.39 8.68
CA THR A 255 15.41 14.62 8.57
C THR A 255 15.13 13.21 8.04
N GLY A 256 16.14 12.38 7.92
CA GLY A 256 15.96 10.96 7.56
C GLY A 256 15.08 10.18 8.53
N LEU A 257 15.00 10.62 9.79
CA LEU A 257 14.27 9.92 10.88
C LEU A 257 13.23 10.80 11.58
N LEU A 258 12.98 12.02 11.12
CA LEU A 258 12.03 12.94 11.76
C LEU A 258 11.11 13.55 10.69
N ASN A 259 9.82 13.26 10.80
CA ASN A 259 8.80 13.76 9.88
C ASN A 259 7.65 14.40 10.63
N ASP A 260 6.94 15.31 9.96
CA ASP A 260 5.55 15.60 10.30
C ASP A 260 4.65 14.77 9.39
N TRP A 261 3.52 14.33 9.93
CA TRP A 261 2.60 13.44 9.24
C TRP A 261 1.16 13.89 9.42
N ARG A 262 0.41 13.91 8.35
CA ARG A 262 -1.03 14.10 8.32
C ARG A 262 -1.64 13.45 7.09
N THR A 263 -2.96 13.41 7.01
CA THR A 263 -3.68 12.83 5.87
C THR A 263 -4.79 13.75 5.38
N LEU A 264 -5.15 13.60 4.13
CA LEU A 264 -6.29 14.28 3.50
C LEU A 264 -7.17 13.22 2.84
N LEU A 265 -8.48 13.32 3.07
CA LEU A 265 -9.49 12.49 2.44
C LEU A 265 -10.55 13.38 1.79
N TYR A 266 -10.87 13.15 0.53
CA TYR A 266 -11.98 13.74 -0.19
C TYR A 266 -13.08 12.69 -0.34
N ASP A 267 -14.30 13.00 0.03
CA ASP A 267 -15.43 12.08 0.04
C ASP A 267 -16.39 12.23 -1.16
N GLY A 268 -15.97 12.97 -2.19
CA GLY A 268 -16.77 13.35 -3.34
C GLY A 268 -17.52 14.67 -3.17
N ARG A 269 -17.48 15.27 -1.97
CA ARG A 269 -18.14 16.55 -1.62
C ARG A 269 -17.20 17.48 -0.87
N GLU A 270 -16.64 17.00 0.24
CA GLU A 270 -15.84 17.78 1.17
C GLU A 270 -14.45 17.19 1.35
N PHE A 271 -13.51 18.03 1.77
CA PHE A 271 -12.15 17.65 2.13
C PHE A 271 -12.02 17.56 3.64
N HIS A 272 -11.60 16.40 4.11
CA HIS A 272 -11.33 16.12 5.52
C HIS A 272 -9.82 16.07 5.73
N LEU A 273 -9.28 17.05 6.45
CA LEU A 273 -7.86 17.14 6.77
C LEU A 273 -7.65 16.69 8.21
N SER A 274 -6.79 15.70 8.44
CA SER A 274 -6.50 15.20 9.78
C SER A 274 -5.68 16.20 10.60
N ARG A 275 -5.60 15.97 11.91
CA ARG A 275 -4.57 16.62 12.74
C ARG A 275 -3.17 16.33 12.18
N VAL A 276 -2.21 17.14 12.60
CA VAL A 276 -0.79 16.92 12.32
C VAL A 276 -0.16 16.13 13.48
N TYR A 277 0.58 15.08 13.13
CA TYR A 277 1.50 14.40 14.05
C TYR A 277 2.88 14.98 13.81
N GLU A 278 3.21 16.00 14.61
CA GLU A 278 4.47 16.73 14.50
C GLU A 278 5.63 15.96 15.14
N ASN A 279 6.83 16.12 14.56
CA ASN A 279 8.07 15.55 15.10
C ASN A 279 8.00 14.02 15.31
N LEU A 280 7.33 13.31 14.40
CA LEU A 280 7.24 11.86 14.43
C LEU A 280 8.63 11.24 14.22
N GLU A 281 9.14 10.58 15.26
CA GLU A 281 10.39 9.83 15.21
C GLU A 281 10.16 8.51 14.47
N LEU A 282 10.88 8.33 13.36
CA LEU A 282 10.71 7.16 12.50
C LEU A 282 11.67 6.05 12.94
N VAL A 283 11.13 4.91 13.31
CA VAL A 283 11.88 3.64 13.42
C VAL A 283 12.05 3.05 12.01
N ASP A 284 10.97 3.06 11.24
CA ASP A 284 10.96 2.69 9.82
C ASP A 284 9.98 3.59 9.06
N ARG A 285 10.27 3.81 7.77
CA ARG A 285 9.40 4.65 6.94
C ARG A 285 8.57 3.88 5.92
N VAL A 286 8.84 2.57 5.78
CA VAL A 286 8.13 1.69 4.84
C VAL A 286 6.79 1.26 5.46
N GLY A 287 5.76 1.12 4.64
CA GLY A 287 4.45 0.61 5.08
C GLY A 287 3.47 1.66 5.63
N GLY A 288 3.88 2.92 5.84
CA GLY A 288 2.96 3.98 6.33
C GLY A 288 1.79 4.25 5.38
N GLY A 289 2.01 4.25 4.06
CA GLY A 289 0.97 4.37 3.04
C GLY A 289 0.01 3.17 3.06
N ASP A 290 0.55 1.96 3.18
CA ASP A 290 -0.25 0.73 3.24
C ASP A 290 -1.10 0.68 4.52
N ALA A 291 -0.55 1.18 5.65
CA ALA A 291 -1.28 1.35 6.89
C ALA A 291 -2.42 2.37 6.75
N PHE A 292 -2.19 3.49 6.06
CA PHE A 292 -3.25 4.46 5.73
C PHE A 292 -4.35 3.79 4.89
N SER A 293 -3.99 3.12 3.80
CA SER A 293 -4.93 2.43 2.90
C SER A 293 -5.78 1.42 3.65
N SER A 294 -5.16 0.58 4.48
CA SER A 294 -5.88 -0.44 5.27
C SER A 294 -6.82 0.17 6.30
N ALA A 295 -6.41 1.27 6.95
CA ALA A 295 -7.23 1.96 7.94
C ALA A 295 -8.44 2.67 7.30
N VAL A 296 -8.28 3.27 6.11
CA VAL A 296 -9.41 3.83 5.33
C VAL A 296 -10.39 2.71 4.96
N ILE A 297 -9.91 1.60 4.41
CA ILE A 297 -10.76 0.45 4.04
C ILE A 297 -11.52 -0.06 5.28
N TYR A 298 -10.82 -0.28 6.39
CA TYR A 298 -11.42 -0.71 7.65
C TYR A 298 -12.53 0.24 8.10
N ALA A 299 -12.24 1.52 8.22
CA ALA A 299 -13.19 2.52 8.70
C ALA A 299 -14.44 2.64 7.81
N MET A 300 -14.25 2.54 6.49
CA MET A 300 -15.36 2.54 5.53
C MET A 300 -16.22 1.27 5.63
N LEU A 301 -15.62 0.11 5.88
CA LEU A 301 -16.33 -1.15 6.11
C LEU A 301 -17.13 -1.15 7.42
N GLU A 302 -16.62 -0.42 8.44
CA GLU A 302 -17.30 -0.17 9.72
C GLU A 302 -18.40 0.91 9.63
N GLY A 303 -18.58 1.55 8.47
CA GLY A 303 -19.59 2.59 8.26
C GLY A 303 -19.28 3.91 8.97
N TRP A 304 -18.02 4.22 9.23
CA TRP A 304 -17.64 5.49 9.86
C TRP A 304 -17.79 6.66 8.89
N THR A 305 -17.94 7.87 9.44
CA THR A 305 -17.93 9.09 8.63
C THR A 305 -16.55 9.30 8.00
N PRO A 306 -16.46 9.92 6.82
CA PRO A 306 -15.18 10.19 6.16
C PRO A 306 -14.19 10.97 7.04
N GLU A 307 -14.67 11.94 7.81
CA GLU A 307 -13.86 12.69 8.78
C GLU A 307 -13.23 11.76 9.82
N LYS A 308 -14.05 10.92 10.48
CA LYS A 308 -13.56 9.96 11.49
C LYS A 308 -12.63 8.92 10.87
N ALA A 309 -12.94 8.47 9.65
CA ALA A 309 -12.10 7.53 8.91
C ALA A 309 -10.71 8.12 8.64
N ASN A 310 -10.65 9.38 8.23
CA ASN A 310 -9.39 10.08 7.96
C ASN A 310 -8.56 10.30 9.23
N GLU A 311 -9.17 10.73 10.34
CA GLU A 311 -8.46 10.88 11.62
C GLU A 311 -7.91 9.56 12.14
N PHE A 312 -8.67 8.46 12.03
CA PHE A 312 -8.20 7.13 12.41
C PHE A 312 -7.06 6.66 11.50
N ALA A 313 -7.19 6.86 10.19
CA ALA A 313 -6.17 6.46 9.24
C ALA A 313 -4.87 7.24 9.44
N ALA A 314 -4.96 8.53 9.78
CA ALA A 314 -3.80 9.34 10.16
C ALA A 314 -3.10 8.81 11.41
N ALA A 315 -3.87 8.50 12.47
CA ALA A 315 -3.33 7.93 13.71
C ALA A 315 -2.68 6.56 13.47
N TYR A 316 -3.38 5.69 12.77
CA TYR A 316 -2.91 4.32 12.49
C TYR A 316 -1.65 4.32 11.63
N SER A 317 -1.61 5.15 10.58
CA SER A 317 -0.43 5.27 9.71
C SER A 317 0.75 5.97 10.39
N ALA A 318 0.51 6.94 11.27
CA ALA A 318 1.55 7.54 12.09
C ALA A 318 2.21 6.50 13.01
N LEU A 319 1.40 5.65 13.66
CA LEU A 319 1.91 4.56 14.50
C LEU A 319 2.73 3.54 13.72
N ALA A 320 2.40 3.26 12.45
CA ALA A 320 3.17 2.34 11.63
C ALA A 320 4.66 2.70 11.56
N HIS A 321 4.97 3.99 11.55
CA HIS A 321 6.36 4.47 11.51
C HIS A 321 7.16 4.23 12.79
N THR A 322 6.53 3.82 13.88
CA THR A 322 7.17 3.57 15.17
C THR A 322 7.60 2.12 15.37
N PHE A 323 7.42 1.27 14.37
CA PHE A 323 7.81 -0.14 14.39
C PHE A 323 8.83 -0.45 13.30
N PRO A 324 9.75 -1.40 13.53
CA PRO A 324 10.62 -1.89 12.46
C PRO A 324 9.84 -2.79 11.50
N GLY A 325 10.17 -2.72 10.22
CA GLY A 325 9.52 -3.52 9.17
C GLY A 325 8.35 -2.80 8.51
N ASP A 326 7.70 -3.49 7.58
CA ASP A 326 6.62 -2.94 6.76
C ASP A 326 5.25 -2.95 7.47
N LEU A 327 5.10 -3.79 8.50
CA LEU A 327 3.82 -4.02 9.16
C LEU A 327 3.56 -3.03 10.28
N ASN A 328 2.33 -2.60 10.39
CA ASN A 328 1.88 -1.86 11.56
C ASN A 328 1.54 -2.83 12.70
N TRP A 329 2.30 -2.76 13.79
CA TRP A 329 2.06 -3.58 14.99
C TRP A 329 1.09 -2.93 15.98
N ALA A 330 0.68 -1.69 15.75
CA ALA A 330 -0.32 -1.03 16.58
C ALA A 330 -1.66 -1.77 16.55
N THR A 331 -2.32 -1.79 17.70
CA THR A 331 -3.69 -2.28 17.81
C THR A 331 -4.69 -1.19 17.40
N ARG A 332 -5.92 -1.61 17.13
CA ARG A 332 -7.04 -0.68 16.90
C ARG A 332 -7.21 0.31 18.05
N ASP A 333 -7.13 -0.18 19.30
CA ASP A 333 -7.34 0.63 20.50
C ASP A 333 -6.22 1.65 20.72
N GLU A 334 -4.97 1.29 20.41
CA GLU A 334 -3.85 2.24 20.40
C GLU A 334 -4.07 3.35 19.38
N ALA A 335 -4.50 3.01 18.16
CA ALA A 335 -4.81 4.00 17.14
C ALA A 335 -5.98 4.93 17.56
N LEU A 336 -7.05 4.40 18.16
CA LEU A 336 -8.15 5.19 18.71
C LEU A 336 -7.70 6.11 19.83
N LYS A 337 -6.82 5.65 20.72
CA LYS A 337 -6.24 6.45 21.80
C LYS A 337 -5.39 7.60 21.25
N VAL A 338 -4.55 7.33 20.26
CA VAL A 338 -3.72 8.35 19.60
C VAL A 338 -4.59 9.34 18.83
N MET A 339 -5.62 8.88 18.13
CA MET A 339 -6.62 9.70 17.45
C MET A 339 -7.32 10.66 18.44
N ALA A 340 -7.61 10.21 19.67
CA ALA A 340 -8.21 11.04 20.72
C ALA A 340 -7.23 12.02 21.38
N GLY A 341 -5.95 12.07 20.97
CA GLY A 341 -4.93 12.93 21.56
C GLY A 341 -4.25 12.32 22.79
N GLY A 342 -4.38 11.02 23.00
CA GLY A 342 -3.66 10.29 24.05
C GLY A 342 -2.14 10.33 23.79
N GLY A 343 -1.37 10.86 24.76
CA GLY A 343 0.08 10.96 24.66
C GLY A 343 0.82 9.67 25.00
N ALA A 344 2.15 9.67 24.79
CA ALA A 344 3.09 8.57 25.01
C ALA A 344 3.32 8.21 26.52
N ARG A 345 2.36 8.46 27.40
CA ARG A 345 2.47 8.03 28.80
C ARG A 345 2.31 6.53 28.91
N ILE A 346 3.11 5.92 29.81
CA ILE A 346 3.01 4.47 30.09
C ILE A 346 1.56 4.12 30.45
N ALA A 347 0.95 3.26 29.66
CA ALA A 347 -0.33 2.64 29.98
C ALA A 347 -0.09 1.61 31.12
N ARG A 348 -0.75 1.79 32.26
CA ARG A 348 -0.72 0.84 33.40
C ARG A 348 -2.03 0.09 33.47
#